data_a076e963949523c588c94679537acf88
#
_entry.id   a076e963949523c588c94679537acf88
#
_cell.length_a   1.000
_cell.length_b   1.000
_cell.length_c   1.000
_cell.angle_alpha   90.00
_cell.angle_beta   90.00
_cell.angle_gamma   90.00
#
_symmetry.space_group_name_H-M   'P 1'
#
loop_
_entity.id
_entity.type
_entity.pdbx_description
1 polymer ?
#
loop_
_entity_poly.entity_id
_entity_poly.type
_entity_poly.pdbx_seq_one_letter_code
_entity_poly.pdbx_strand_id
1 'polypeptide(L)'
;MKGPCKLEQLLPAPLKNKAVAVAAACLLAAGSVFGVGGAKLAAYESSTAAAFSDGMYSIAADLDARLNSAANLTTVAGKVSGVSAETIDGVNSAIGAVNAAEGPAAKAAADAQLDAAVNALYDEAVKLADTNQYDLLAGELAEFNARGNTIRNNDYNSRAQEFNDTLSGQPAKLIGALWGIEEAEYYR
;
A
#
# COMPACT_ATOMS: atom_id res chain seq x y z
N MET A 1 36.55 -45.61 -28.79
CA MET A 1 36.13 -45.46 -27.38
C MET A 1 36.41 -44.02 -26.96
N LYS A 2 35.38 -43.20 -26.73
CA LYS A 2 35.57 -41.87 -26.18
C LYS A 2 35.87 -42.00 -24.67
N GLY A 3 37.05 -41.56 -24.24
CA GLY A 3 37.42 -41.54 -22.82
C GLY A 3 36.42 -40.69 -22.01
N PRO A 4 36.27 -40.94 -20.70
CA PRO A 4 35.37 -40.20 -19.85
C PRO A 4 35.69 -38.70 -19.91
N CYS A 5 34.65 -37.89 -20.04
CA CYS A 5 34.77 -36.42 -20.05
C CYS A 5 35.49 -35.95 -18.76
N LYS A 6 36.42 -35.03 -18.85
CA LYS A 6 37.21 -34.54 -17.68
C LYS A 6 36.33 -34.11 -16.49
N LEU A 7 35.07 -33.71 -16.75
CA LEU A 7 34.08 -33.36 -15.71
C LEU A 7 33.65 -34.59 -14.90
N GLU A 8 33.54 -35.80 -15.48
CA GLU A 8 33.17 -37.01 -14.74
C GLU A 8 34.22 -37.45 -13.71
N GLN A 9 35.48 -37.05 -13.89
CA GLN A 9 36.55 -37.36 -12.93
C GLN A 9 36.53 -36.49 -11.70
N LEU A 10 35.90 -35.30 -11.78
CA LEU A 10 35.79 -34.34 -10.70
C LEU A 10 34.54 -34.55 -9.82
N LEU A 11 33.59 -35.40 -10.24
CA LEU A 11 32.37 -35.68 -9.49
C LEU A 11 32.64 -36.60 -8.29
N PRO A 12 32.10 -36.28 -7.08
CA PRO A 12 32.11 -37.18 -5.94
C PRO A 12 31.49 -38.55 -6.28
N ALA A 13 32.01 -39.62 -5.67
CA ALA A 13 31.61 -41.00 -5.94
C ALA A 13 30.07 -41.24 -5.98
N PRO A 14 29.24 -40.68 -5.08
CA PRO A 14 27.78 -40.85 -5.13
C PRO A 14 27.14 -40.23 -6.38
N LEU A 15 27.68 -39.15 -6.93
CA LEU A 15 27.14 -38.46 -8.09
C LEU A 15 27.49 -39.18 -9.42
N LYS A 16 28.33 -40.20 -9.40
CA LYS A 16 28.59 -41.10 -10.55
C LYS A 16 27.45 -42.08 -10.81
N ASN A 17 26.55 -42.28 -9.84
CA ASN A 17 25.33 -43.03 -10.03
C ASN A 17 24.29 -42.10 -10.70
N LYS A 18 23.80 -42.48 -11.90
CA LYS A 18 22.86 -41.69 -12.69
C LYS A 18 21.59 -41.31 -11.90
N ALA A 19 21.04 -42.22 -11.11
CA ALA A 19 19.85 -41.98 -10.30
C ALA A 19 20.12 -40.93 -9.23
N VAL A 20 21.26 -40.99 -8.54
CA VAL A 20 21.68 -40.03 -7.54
C VAL A 20 21.97 -38.65 -8.16
N ALA A 21 22.62 -38.62 -9.32
CA ALA A 21 22.91 -37.41 -10.07
C ALA A 21 21.60 -36.69 -10.50
N VAL A 22 20.63 -37.46 -11.02
CA VAL A 22 19.30 -36.91 -11.39
C VAL A 22 18.56 -36.40 -10.17
N ALA A 23 18.53 -37.17 -9.06
CA ALA A 23 17.90 -36.72 -7.82
C ALA A 23 18.53 -35.42 -7.27
N ALA A 24 19.87 -35.36 -7.26
CA ALA A 24 20.59 -34.14 -6.85
C ALA A 24 20.29 -32.93 -7.74
N ALA A 25 20.25 -33.14 -9.06
CA ALA A 25 19.88 -32.09 -10.01
C ALA A 25 18.44 -31.59 -9.81
N CYS A 26 17.48 -32.50 -9.58
CA CYS A 26 16.10 -32.16 -9.26
C CYS A 26 15.99 -31.37 -7.95
N LEU A 27 16.72 -31.76 -6.89
CA LEU A 27 16.75 -31.07 -5.63
C LEU A 27 17.37 -29.66 -5.74
N LEU A 28 18.45 -29.51 -6.53
CA LEU A 28 19.05 -28.20 -6.79
C LEU A 28 18.13 -27.31 -7.60
N ALA A 29 17.46 -27.86 -8.63
CA ALA A 29 16.49 -27.13 -9.43
C ALA A 29 15.29 -26.70 -8.57
N ALA A 30 14.73 -27.60 -7.78
CA ALA A 30 13.64 -27.27 -6.83
C ALA A 30 14.10 -26.21 -5.81
N GLY A 31 15.26 -26.39 -5.18
CA GLY A 31 15.83 -25.45 -4.23
C GLY A 31 16.04 -24.05 -4.83
N SER A 32 16.48 -23.95 -6.09
CA SER A 32 16.65 -22.67 -6.76
C SER A 32 15.30 -22.03 -7.12
N VAL A 33 14.33 -22.80 -7.61
CA VAL A 33 13.00 -22.28 -7.95
C VAL A 33 12.27 -21.79 -6.70
N PHE A 34 12.22 -22.59 -5.66
CA PHE A 34 11.49 -22.25 -4.44
C PHE A 34 12.27 -21.25 -3.54
N GLY A 35 13.60 -21.38 -3.44
CA GLY A 35 14.42 -20.49 -2.64
C GLY A 35 14.58 -19.10 -3.27
N VAL A 36 15.15 -19.05 -4.48
CA VAL A 36 15.38 -17.78 -5.19
C VAL A 36 14.06 -17.16 -5.66
N GLY A 37 13.12 -17.99 -6.11
CA GLY A 37 11.78 -17.55 -6.50
C GLY A 37 11.03 -16.94 -5.35
N GLY A 38 11.06 -17.58 -4.16
CA GLY A 38 10.44 -17.06 -2.95
C GLY A 38 11.05 -15.74 -2.50
N ALA A 39 12.37 -15.64 -2.47
CA ALA A 39 13.06 -14.40 -2.10
C ALA A 39 12.71 -13.22 -3.06
N LYS A 40 12.61 -13.49 -4.36
CA LYS A 40 12.20 -12.47 -5.35
C LYS A 40 10.74 -12.06 -5.17
N LEU A 41 9.86 -13.02 -4.90
CA LEU A 41 8.43 -12.74 -4.70
C LEU A 41 8.22 -11.94 -3.41
N ALA A 42 8.90 -12.28 -2.32
CA ALA A 42 8.89 -11.51 -1.08
C ALA A 42 9.44 -10.08 -1.25
N ALA A 43 10.49 -9.92 -2.06
CA ALA A 43 11.00 -8.59 -2.40
C ALA A 43 10.00 -7.78 -3.24
N TYR A 44 9.23 -8.44 -4.12
CA TYR A 44 8.18 -7.79 -4.89
C TYR A 44 7.00 -7.38 -4.00
N GLU A 45 6.54 -8.26 -3.09
CA GLU A 45 5.55 -7.93 -2.06
C GLU A 45 5.98 -6.69 -1.26
N SER A 46 7.21 -6.71 -0.72
CA SER A 46 7.78 -5.60 0.04
C SER A 46 7.84 -4.30 -0.77
N SER A 47 8.23 -4.36 -2.04
CA SER A 47 8.27 -3.17 -2.91
C SER A 47 6.88 -2.62 -3.23
N THR A 48 5.86 -3.50 -3.32
CA THR A 48 4.47 -3.11 -3.52
C THR A 48 3.93 -2.45 -2.25
N ALA A 49 4.19 -3.01 -1.07
CA ALA A 49 3.83 -2.40 0.20
C ALA A 49 4.52 -1.04 0.42
N ALA A 50 5.81 -0.94 0.07
CA ALA A 50 6.56 0.31 0.15
C ALA A 50 6.00 1.41 -0.78
N ALA A 51 5.41 1.05 -1.92
CA ALA A 51 4.75 2.02 -2.80
C ALA A 51 3.52 2.68 -2.14
N PHE A 52 2.88 2.01 -1.17
CA PHE A 52 1.82 2.61 -0.35
C PHE A 52 2.37 3.50 0.76
N SER A 53 3.40 3.05 1.48
CA SER A 53 3.85 3.64 2.74
C SER A 53 5.05 4.57 2.62
N ASP A 54 5.96 4.33 1.66
CA ASP A 54 7.29 4.92 1.70
C ASP A 54 7.47 6.04 0.67
N GLY A 55 8.10 7.12 1.15
CA GLY A 55 8.48 8.25 0.31
C GLY A 55 7.44 9.35 0.23
N MET A 56 7.87 10.50 -0.32
CA MET A 56 7.09 11.74 -0.36
C MET A 56 5.90 11.71 -1.35
N TYR A 57 5.87 10.71 -2.22
CA TYR A 57 4.78 10.51 -3.21
C TYR A 57 3.95 9.26 -2.91
N SER A 58 4.04 8.72 -1.69
CA SER A 58 3.22 7.58 -1.25
C SER A 58 1.81 8.02 -0.90
N ILE A 59 0.86 7.07 -0.97
CA ILE A 59 -0.52 7.32 -0.50
C ILE A 59 -0.52 7.71 0.99
N ALA A 60 0.33 7.08 1.81
CA ALA A 60 0.44 7.41 3.23
C ALA A 60 0.84 8.87 3.45
N ALA A 61 1.83 9.39 2.70
CA ALA A 61 2.25 10.80 2.82
C ALA A 61 1.14 11.78 2.41
N ASP A 62 0.38 11.49 1.36
CA ASP A 62 -0.74 12.33 0.94
C ASP A 62 -1.93 12.23 1.91
N LEU A 63 -2.16 11.06 2.53
CA LEU A 63 -3.13 10.92 3.63
C LEU A 63 -2.75 11.76 4.83
N ASP A 64 -1.49 11.74 5.27
CA ASP A 64 -1.01 12.56 6.36
C ASP A 64 -1.21 14.06 6.07
N ALA A 65 -0.94 14.49 4.84
CA ALA A 65 -1.21 15.86 4.42
C ALA A 65 -2.71 16.21 4.45
N ARG A 66 -3.58 15.28 4.02
CA ARG A 66 -5.05 15.44 4.12
C ARG A 66 -5.51 15.57 5.57
N LEU A 67 -4.99 14.73 6.47
CA LEU A 67 -5.30 14.79 7.89
C LEU A 67 -4.92 16.14 8.50
N ASN A 68 -3.76 16.69 8.12
CA ASN A 68 -3.32 18.00 8.55
C ASN A 68 -4.26 19.12 8.05
N SER A 69 -4.66 19.11 6.77
CA SER A 69 -5.60 20.09 6.24
C SER A 69 -6.99 19.98 6.87
N ALA A 70 -7.46 18.75 7.14
CA ALA A 70 -8.71 18.51 7.86
C ALA A 70 -8.66 19.08 9.30
N ALA A 71 -7.55 18.86 10.01
CA ALA A 71 -7.34 19.40 11.36
C ALA A 71 -7.27 20.94 11.36
N ASN A 72 -6.60 21.53 10.37
CA ASN A 72 -6.55 22.98 10.21
C ASN A 72 -7.93 23.56 9.91
N LEU A 73 -8.68 22.95 8.98
CA LEU A 73 -10.05 23.35 8.67
C LEU A 73 -10.94 23.30 9.91
N THR A 74 -10.83 22.21 10.71
CA THR A 74 -11.53 22.08 12.00
C THR A 74 -11.17 23.21 12.96
N THR A 75 -9.89 23.59 13.01
CA THR A 75 -9.39 24.68 13.86
C THR A 75 -9.95 26.03 13.42
N VAL A 76 -10.04 26.29 12.12
CA VAL A 76 -10.63 27.52 11.58
C VAL A 76 -12.14 27.55 11.83
N ALA A 77 -12.84 26.44 11.52
CA ALA A 77 -14.28 26.29 11.72
C ALA A 77 -14.70 26.48 13.19
N GLY A 78 -13.87 25.97 14.12
CA GLY A 78 -14.10 26.16 15.55
C GLY A 78 -14.03 27.61 16.05
N LYS A 79 -13.51 28.56 15.23
CA LYS A 79 -13.52 30.00 15.49
C LYS A 79 -14.69 30.72 14.82
N VAL A 80 -15.45 30.06 14.00
CA VAL A 80 -16.65 30.59 13.35
C VAL A 80 -17.83 30.44 14.32
N SER A 81 -18.44 31.54 14.69
CA SER A 81 -19.57 31.54 15.62
C SER A 81 -20.77 30.84 15.00
N GLY A 82 -21.31 29.85 15.70
CA GLY A 82 -22.53 29.15 15.29
C GLY A 82 -22.27 27.79 14.55
N VAL A 83 -21.03 27.45 14.26
CA VAL A 83 -20.69 26.07 13.78
C VAL A 83 -20.93 25.08 14.91
N SER A 84 -21.57 23.96 14.60
CA SER A 84 -21.93 22.96 15.59
C SER A 84 -20.72 22.17 16.10
N ALA A 85 -20.71 21.87 17.39
CA ALA A 85 -19.68 20.98 17.95
C ALA A 85 -19.76 19.57 17.33
N GLU A 86 -20.95 19.12 16.94
CA GLU A 86 -21.17 17.80 16.35
C GLU A 86 -20.43 17.61 15.02
N THR A 87 -20.47 18.60 14.12
CA THR A 87 -19.73 18.54 12.84
C THR A 87 -18.22 18.62 13.05
N ILE A 88 -17.76 19.42 14.02
CA ILE A 88 -16.34 19.47 14.42
C ILE A 88 -15.88 18.13 14.97
N ASP A 89 -16.63 17.52 15.88
CA ASP A 89 -16.33 16.21 16.47
C ASP A 89 -16.40 15.09 15.43
N GLY A 90 -17.29 15.23 14.44
CA GLY A 90 -17.39 14.33 13.30
C GLY A 90 -16.07 14.25 12.51
N VAL A 91 -15.45 15.41 12.20
CA VAL A 91 -14.15 15.44 11.51
C VAL A 91 -13.05 14.87 12.40
N ASN A 92 -12.99 15.23 13.68
CA ASN A 92 -11.99 14.70 14.62
C ASN A 92 -12.10 13.18 14.75
N SER A 93 -13.32 12.64 14.80
CA SER A 93 -13.57 11.19 14.82
C SER A 93 -13.09 10.50 13.54
N ALA A 94 -13.35 11.13 12.38
CA ALA A 94 -12.91 10.60 11.09
C ALA A 94 -11.38 10.63 10.96
N ILE A 95 -10.71 11.68 11.43
CA ILE A 95 -9.23 11.75 11.53
C ILE A 95 -8.72 10.58 12.39
N GLY A 96 -9.35 10.36 13.56
CA GLY A 96 -9.01 9.22 14.43
C GLY A 96 -9.20 7.87 13.74
N ALA A 97 -10.24 7.70 12.94
CA ALA A 97 -10.51 6.48 12.19
C ALA A 97 -9.43 6.21 11.12
N VAL A 98 -8.99 7.22 10.37
CA VAL A 98 -7.89 7.07 9.39
C VAL A 98 -6.58 6.69 10.07
N ASN A 99 -6.29 7.31 11.23
CA ASN A 99 -5.08 6.99 11.99
C ASN A 99 -5.10 5.56 12.55
N ALA A 100 -6.25 5.07 12.99
CA ALA A 100 -6.43 3.72 13.54
C ALA A 100 -6.55 2.64 12.47
N ALA A 101 -6.87 2.99 11.22
CA ALA A 101 -7.05 2.04 10.15
C ALA A 101 -5.70 1.37 9.78
N GLU A 102 -5.72 0.06 9.63
CA GLU A 102 -4.56 -0.73 9.20
C GLU A 102 -4.77 -1.26 7.78
N GLY A 103 -3.72 -1.19 6.97
CA GLY A 103 -3.75 -1.62 5.58
C GLY A 103 -4.44 -0.65 4.61
N PRO A 104 -4.18 -0.82 3.31
CA PRO A 104 -4.67 0.08 2.26
C PRO A 104 -6.20 0.16 2.17
N ALA A 105 -6.89 -0.98 2.24
CA ALA A 105 -8.35 -1.04 2.08
C ALA A 105 -9.08 -0.34 3.25
N ALA A 106 -8.64 -0.60 4.50
CA ALA A 106 -9.23 0.04 5.67
C ALA A 106 -8.97 1.55 5.68
N LYS A 107 -7.76 1.98 5.29
CA LYS A 107 -7.43 3.41 5.15
C LYS A 107 -8.28 4.08 4.07
N ALA A 108 -8.54 3.43 2.95
CA ALA A 108 -9.41 3.97 1.90
C ALA A 108 -10.85 4.17 2.40
N ALA A 109 -11.40 3.18 3.12
CA ALA A 109 -12.74 3.28 3.70
C ALA A 109 -12.84 4.41 4.74
N ALA A 110 -11.81 4.57 5.58
CA ALA A 110 -11.75 5.64 6.58
C ALA A 110 -11.56 7.03 5.93
N ASP A 111 -10.74 7.13 4.86
CA ASP A 111 -10.55 8.37 4.11
C ASP A 111 -11.84 8.83 3.41
N ALA A 112 -12.66 7.91 2.92
CA ALA A 112 -13.98 8.24 2.39
C ALA A 112 -14.93 8.84 3.46
N GLN A 113 -14.85 8.36 4.69
CA GLN A 113 -15.59 8.94 5.82
C GLN A 113 -15.06 10.34 6.19
N LEU A 114 -13.74 10.50 6.18
CA LEU A 114 -13.10 11.80 6.40
C LEU A 114 -13.53 12.82 5.33
N ASP A 115 -13.58 12.40 4.06
CA ASP A 115 -14.04 13.24 2.95
C ASP A 115 -15.46 13.76 3.19
N ALA A 116 -16.38 12.88 3.59
CA ALA A 116 -17.76 13.25 3.89
C ALA A 116 -17.85 14.21 5.09
N ALA A 117 -17.09 13.95 6.17
CA ALA A 117 -17.11 14.78 7.37
C ALA A 117 -16.51 16.18 7.11
N VAL A 118 -15.40 16.27 6.40
CA VAL A 118 -14.75 17.54 6.02
C VAL A 118 -15.68 18.41 5.16
N ASN A 119 -16.33 17.81 4.16
CA ASN A 119 -17.27 18.54 3.32
C ASN A 119 -18.49 19.03 4.12
N ALA A 120 -19.04 18.23 5.03
CA ALA A 120 -20.16 18.64 5.88
C ALA A 120 -19.77 19.83 6.80
N LEU A 121 -18.59 19.77 7.42
CA LEU A 121 -18.08 20.88 8.25
C LEU A 121 -17.84 22.14 7.43
N TYR A 122 -17.25 22.02 6.25
CA TYR A 122 -17.02 23.13 5.35
C TYR A 122 -18.34 23.80 4.92
N ASP A 123 -19.32 23.01 4.49
CA ASP A 123 -20.64 23.50 4.04
C ASP A 123 -21.42 24.23 5.14
N GLU A 124 -21.23 23.85 6.40
CA GLU A 124 -21.78 24.55 7.55
C GLU A 124 -21.00 25.84 7.82
N ALA A 125 -19.69 25.75 7.95
CA ALA A 125 -18.82 26.83 8.37
C ALA A 125 -18.84 28.02 7.40
N VAL A 126 -18.83 27.79 6.08
CA VAL A 126 -18.80 28.88 5.08
C VAL A 126 -20.06 29.74 5.06
N LYS A 127 -21.18 29.20 5.52
CA LYS A 127 -22.45 29.98 5.62
C LYS A 127 -22.43 31.00 6.76
N LEU A 128 -21.54 30.80 7.73
CA LEU A 128 -21.44 31.57 8.97
C LEU A 128 -20.16 32.40 9.05
N ALA A 129 -19.17 32.07 8.20
CA ALA A 129 -17.85 32.67 8.19
C ALA A 129 -17.86 34.12 7.69
N ASP A 130 -17.00 34.95 8.27
CA ASP A 130 -16.63 36.24 7.67
C ASP A 130 -15.69 36.01 6.46
N THR A 131 -15.35 37.09 5.73
CA THR A 131 -14.53 37.00 4.52
C THR A 131 -13.16 36.36 4.77
N ASN A 132 -12.49 36.72 5.89
CA ASN A 132 -11.16 36.19 6.22
C ASN A 132 -11.23 34.69 6.60
N GLN A 133 -12.25 34.32 7.38
CA GLN A 133 -12.52 32.94 7.76
C GLN A 133 -12.86 32.07 6.52
N TYR A 134 -13.68 32.64 5.61
CA TYR A 134 -14.00 31.98 4.36
C TYR A 134 -12.76 31.66 3.54
N ASP A 135 -11.85 32.62 3.34
CA ASP A 135 -10.63 32.45 2.57
C ASP A 135 -9.73 31.35 3.18
N LEU A 136 -9.63 31.30 4.52
CA LEU A 136 -8.88 30.26 5.22
C LEU A 136 -9.52 28.88 5.06
N LEU A 137 -10.84 28.77 5.26
CA LEU A 137 -11.58 27.52 5.07
C LEU A 137 -11.46 26.98 3.64
N ALA A 138 -11.60 27.88 2.65
CA ALA A 138 -11.49 27.54 1.24
C ALA A 138 -10.06 27.06 0.88
N GLY A 139 -9.03 27.68 1.46
CA GLY A 139 -7.64 27.28 1.28
C GLY A 139 -7.37 25.88 1.83
N GLU A 140 -7.82 25.57 3.04
CA GLU A 140 -7.63 24.24 3.63
C GLU A 140 -8.42 23.16 2.89
N LEU A 141 -9.66 23.44 2.47
CA LEU A 141 -10.43 22.51 1.64
C LEU A 141 -9.74 22.25 0.28
N ALA A 142 -9.19 23.30 -0.34
CA ALA A 142 -8.49 23.16 -1.61
C ALA A 142 -7.26 22.25 -1.48
N GLU A 143 -6.44 22.41 -0.42
CA GLU A 143 -5.30 21.55 -0.14
C GLU A 143 -5.75 20.11 0.15
N PHE A 144 -6.77 19.94 1.00
CA PHE A 144 -7.36 18.63 1.30
C PHE A 144 -7.79 17.90 0.02
N ASN A 145 -8.49 18.59 -0.88
CA ASN A 145 -8.94 18.02 -2.16
C ASN A 145 -7.80 17.77 -3.13
N ALA A 146 -6.76 18.64 -3.15
CA ALA A 146 -5.58 18.44 -3.98
C ALA A 146 -4.87 17.13 -3.62
N ARG A 147 -4.68 16.85 -2.32
CA ARG A 147 -4.11 15.59 -1.85
C ARG A 147 -4.97 14.38 -2.19
N GLY A 148 -6.29 14.49 -2.04
CA GLY A 148 -7.22 13.45 -2.51
C GLY A 148 -7.12 13.16 -4.00
N ASN A 149 -6.89 14.19 -4.83
CA ASN A 149 -6.62 14.01 -6.26
C ASN A 149 -5.30 13.28 -6.51
N THR A 150 -4.23 13.62 -5.77
CA THR A 150 -2.94 12.93 -5.87
C THR A 150 -3.09 11.45 -5.53
N ILE A 151 -3.79 11.12 -4.44
CA ILE A 151 -4.09 9.73 -4.05
C ILE A 151 -4.83 8.98 -5.16
N ARG A 152 -5.89 9.57 -5.73
CA ARG A 152 -6.67 8.94 -6.81
C ARG A 152 -5.85 8.65 -8.07
N ASN A 153 -4.83 9.46 -8.35
CA ASN A 153 -3.95 9.32 -9.50
C ASN A 153 -2.66 8.54 -9.19
N ASN A 154 -2.52 8.02 -7.96
CA ASN A 154 -1.35 7.23 -7.57
C ASN A 154 -1.36 5.86 -8.25
N ASP A 155 -0.18 5.36 -8.61
CA ASP A 155 -0.01 4.09 -9.32
C ASP A 155 -0.05 2.84 -8.40
N TYR A 156 -0.23 3.02 -7.09
CA TYR A 156 -0.24 1.94 -6.12
C TYR A 156 -1.19 0.80 -6.50
N ASN A 157 -2.44 1.11 -6.85
CA ASN A 157 -3.43 0.08 -7.21
C ASN A 157 -3.01 -0.72 -8.45
N SER A 158 -2.34 -0.08 -9.41
CA SER A 158 -1.80 -0.77 -10.58
C SER A 158 -0.66 -1.72 -10.19
N ARG A 159 0.22 -1.29 -9.28
CA ARG A 159 1.31 -2.14 -8.74
C ARG A 159 0.78 -3.31 -7.93
N ALA A 160 -0.23 -3.07 -7.09
CA ALA A 160 -0.92 -4.12 -6.34
C ALA A 160 -1.55 -5.15 -7.28
N GLN A 161 -2.18 -4.69 -8.37
CA GLN A 161 -2.74 -5.58 -9.38
C GLN A 161 -1.65 -6.41 -10.09
N GLU A 162 -0.57 -5.80 -10.55
CA GLU A 162 0.54 -6.50 -11.21
C GLU A 162 1.17 -7.56 -10.29
N PHE A 163 1.31 -7.24 -9.00
CA PHE A 163 1.78 -8.19 -8.00
C PHE A 163 0.80 -9.35 -7.84
N ASN A 164 -0.50 -9.08 -7.67
CA ASN A 164 -1.53 -10.10 -7.49
C ASN A 164 -1.66 -11.00 -8.74
N ASP A 165 -1.57 -10.41 -9.94
CA ASP A 165 -1.55 -11.17 -11.20
C ASP A 165 -0.32 -12.08 -11.27
N THR A 166 0.84 -11.60 -10.84
CA THR A 166 2.06 -12.42 -10.75
C THR A 166 1.89 -13.54 -9.73
N LEU A 167 1.35 -13.26 -8.56
CA LEU A 167 1.15 -14.23 -7.47
C LEU A 167 0.13 -15.32 -7.87
N SER A 168 -0.88 -14.98 -8.67
CA SER A 168 -1.90 -15.92 -9.14
C SER A 168 -1.38 -16.94 -10.15
N GLY A 169 -0.28 -16.62 -10.84
CA GLY A 169 0.34 -17.47 -11.87
C GLY A 169 1.17 -18.63 -11.29
N GLN A 170 1.36 -19.69 -12.09
CA GLN A 170 2.29 -20.78 -11.74
C GLN A 170 3.70 -20.43 -12.24
N PRO A 171 4.79 -20.69 -11.48
CA PRO A 171 4.83 -21.34 -10.15
C PRO A 171 4.67 -20.41 -8.95
N ALA A 172 4.47 -19.09 -9.16
CA ALA A 172 4.44 -18.07 -8.09
C ALA A 172 3.41 -18.39 -7.02
N LYS A 173 2.23 -18.89 -7.42
CA LYS A 173 1.15 -19.29 -6.49
C LYS A 173 1.60 -20.36 -5.47
N LEU A 174 2.34 -21.37 -5.92
CA LEU A 174 2.87 -22.42 -5.03
C LEU A 174 3.98 -21.87 -4.13
N ILE A 175 4.84 -21.03 -4.68
CA ILE A 175 5.93 -20.39 -3.96
C ILE A 175 5.36 -19.46 -2.89
N GLY A 176 4.39 -18.62 -3.25
CA GLY A 176 3.71 -17.70 -2.33
C GLY A 176 3.09 -18.42 -1.15
N ALA A 177 2.34 -19.50 -1.41
CA ALA A 177 1.74 -20.32 -0.35
C ALA A 177 2.77 -20.93 0.62
N LEU A 178 3.96 -21.30 0.12
CA LEU A 178 5.04 -21.85 0.96
C LEU A 178 5.77 -20.77 1.77
N TRP A 179 5.80 -19.53 1.28
CA TRP A 179 6.49 -18.41 1.92
C TRP A 179 5.56 -17.51 2.73
N GLY A 180 4.25 -17.80 2.76
CA GLY A 180 3.25 -17.00 3.47
C GLY A 180 3.05 -15.62 2.85
N ILE A 181 3.26 -15.52 1.52
CA ILE A 181 3.07 -14.28 0.75
C ILE A 181 1.60 -14.18 0.37
N GLU A 182 0.98 -13.08 0.71
CA GLU A 182 -0.44 -12.81 0.49
C GLU A 182 -0.66 -11.77 -0.63
N GLU A 183 -1.88 -11.72 -1.14
CA GLU A 183 -2.25 -10.70 -2.13
C GLU A 183 -2.19 -9.31 -1.51
N ALA A 184 -1.70 -8.34 -2.29
CA ALA A 184 -1.71 -6.94 -1.89
C ALA A 184 -3.13 -6.40 -1.87
N GLU A 185 -3.49 -5.70 -0.81
CA GLU A 185 -4.76 -4.98 -0.72
C GLU A 185 -4.77 -3.78 -1.67
N TYR A 186 -5.95 -3.44 -2.17
CA TYR A 186 -6.15 -2.23 -2.96
C TYR A 186 -6.58 -1.07 -2.06
N TYR A 187 -6.17 0.12 -2.41
CA TYR A 187 -6.68 1.38 -1.84
C TYR A 187 -7.94 1.82 -2.61
N ARG A 188 -9.12 1.34 -2.17
CA ARG A 188 -10.42 1.63 -2.80
C ARG A 188 -11.59 1.23 -1.91
#